data_fdc8a8979cb289fa035e84c6845b5efb
#
_entry.id   fdc8a8979cb289fa035e84c6845b5efb
#
_cell.length_a   1.000
_cell.length_b   1.000
_cell.length_c   1.000
_cell.angle_alpha   90.00
_cell.angle_beta   90.00
_cell.angle_gamma   90.00
#
_symmetry.space_group_name_H-M   'P 1'
#
loop_
_entity.id
_entity.type
_entity.pdbx_description
1 polymer ?
#
loop_
_entity_poly.entity_id
_entity_poly.type
_entity_poly.pdbx_seq_one_letter_code
_entity_poly.pdbx_strand_id
1 'polypeptide(L)'
;MVKWAWNTHTGIKPLKVPRTDVDPFTLEEVQLILKHVRPDFRNYYTVRFFTGMRTSEIDGLKWRYVDFQRRQILIRETWVNGRVETTKTDGSRREIDMQEIVYQALQDQFKVTGRMEYVFCTRAGTPLEHNNVTKRVWYPLLRHLGLKIRRPYQTRHTAATLMLASGENPEWIARQLGHSTTEMLFRVYSRYVPNLTRKDGC
;
A
#
# COMPACT_ATOMS: atom_id res chain seq x y z
N MET A 1 -46.16 -24.47 -24.64
CA MET A 1 -44.72 -24.42 -24.30
C MET A 1 -44.26 -23.00 -24.49
N VAL A 2 -44.20 -22.19 -23.41
CA VAL A 2 -43.88 -20.74 -23.45
C VAL A 2 -42.38 -20.60 -23.21
N LYS A 3 -41.64 -20.16 -24.24
CA LYS A 3 -40.22 -19.83 -24.13
C LYS A 3 -40.08 -18.46 -23.44
N TRP A 4 -39.60 -18.44 -22.24
CA TRP A 4 -39.14 -17.21 -21.56
C TRP A 4 -37.82 -16.78 -22.17
N ALA A 5 -37.83 -15.73 -23.01
CA ALA A 5 -36.65 -15.08 -23.47
C ALA A 5 -36.16 -14.13 -22.37
N TRP A 6 -35.05 -14.43 -21.74
CA TRP A 6 -34.33 -13.51 -20.85
C TRP A 6 -33.75 -12.39 -21.70
N ASN A 7 -34.33 -11.21 -21.58
CA ASN A 7 -33.80 -9.99 -22.19
C ASN A 7 -32.50 -9.63 -21.49
N THR A 8 -31.38 -9.84 -22.15
CA THR A 8 -30.07 -9.37 -21.73
C THR A 8 -30.10 -7.83 -21.63
N HIS A 9 -29.75 -7.31 -20.48
CA HIS A 9 -29.62 -5.88 -20.23
C HIS A 9 -28.52 -5.24 -21.10
N THR A 10 -28.79 -5.06 -22.38
CA THR A 10 -28.00 -4.27 -23.29
C THR A 10 -28.31 -2.79 -23.06
N GLY A 11 -27.45 -2.07 -22.36
CA GLY A 11 -27.59 -0.61 -22.25
C GLY A 11 -27.23 0.04 -20.93
N ILE A 12 -26.90 -0.70 -19.87
CA ILE A 12 -26.42 -0.08 -18.63
C ILE A 12 -24.97 0.35 -18.84
N LYS A 13 -24.75 1.65 -19.14
CA LYS A 13 -23.40 2.22 -19.14
C LYS A 13 -22.82 2.09 -17.75
N PRO A 14 -21.59 1.53 -17.61
CA PRO A 14 -20.93 1.49 -16.32
C PRO A 14 -20.86 2.92 -15.74
N LEU A 15 -21.21 3.07 -14.47
CA LEU A 15 -21.03 4.34 -13.77
C LEU A 15 -19.57 4.76 -13.89
N LYS A 16 -19.33 5.97 -14.37
CA LYS A 16 -17.97 6.55 -14.38
C LYS A 16 -17.53 6.68 -12.93
N VAL A 17 -16.67 5.77 -12.48
CA VAL A 17 -15.99 5.92 -11.19
C VAL A 17 -15.07 7.14 -11.30
N PRO A 18 -15.24 8.18 -10.46
CA PRO A 18 -14.35 9.32 -10.47
C PRO A 18 -12.91 8.83 -10.27
N ARG A 19 -11.99 9.26 -11.14
CA ARG A 19 -10.56 8.96 -10.95
C ARG A 19 -10.15 9.57 -9.62
N THR A 20 -9.64 8.74 -8.72
CA THR A 20 -9.07 9.24 -7.47
C THR A 20 -7.81 10.01 -7.83
N ASP A 21 -7.74 11.29 -7.46
CA ASP A 21 -6.55 12.10 -7.68
C ASP A 21 -5.37 11.49 -6.93
N VAL A 22 -4.26 11.35 -7.66
CA VAL A 22 -2.97 10.95 -7.08
C VAL A 22 -2.37 12.18 -6.44
N ASP A 23 -2.16 12.12 -5.13
CA ASP A 23 -1.68 13.23 -4.29
C ASP A 23 -0.68 12.65 -3.25
N PRO A 24 0.53 12.29 -3.71
CA PRO A 24 1.53 11.68 -2.83
C PRO A 24 2.04 12.65 -1.77
N PHE A 25 2.52 12.12 -0.68
CA PHE A 25 3.24 12.87 0.34
C PHE A 25 4.67 13.14 -0.10
N THR A 26 5.24 14.27 0.32
CA THR A 26 6.68 14.52 0.19
C THR A 26 7.46 13.68 1.22
N LEU A 27 8.76 13.54 1.04
CA LEU A 27 9.60 12.81 2.00
C LEU A 27 9.57 13.46 3.39
N GLU A 28 9.53 14.79 3.45
CA GLU A 28 9.44 15.56 4.68
C GLU A 28 8.10 15.32 5.39
N GLU A 29 6.99 15.29 4.63
CA GLU A 29 5.68 14.93 5.18
C GLU A 29 5.65 13.50 5.72
N VAL A 30 6.29 12.54 5.01
CA VAL A 30 6.42 11.14 5.48
C VAL A 30 7.20 11.08 6.79
N GLN A 31 8.36 11.75 6.87
CA GLN A 31 9.17 11.81 8.09
C GLN A 31 8.39 12.43 9.25
N LEU A 32 7.66 13.51 8.99
CA LEU A 32 6.83 14.18 9.99
C LEU A 32 5.71 13.26 10.51
N ILE A 33 5.03 12.54 9.61
CA ILE A 33 4.01 11.55 9.95
C ILE A 33 4.59 10.44 10.82
N LEU A 34 5.72 9.84 10.41
CA LEU A 34 6.34 8.73 11.14
C LEU A 34 6.89 9.14 12.50
N LYS A 35 7.31 10.40 12.63
CA LYS A 35 7.77 10.97 13.90
C LYS A 35 6.64 11.13 14.92
N HIS A 36 5.45 11.55 14.48
CA HIS A 36 4.34 11.95 15.35
C HIS A 36 3.19 10.95 15.42
N VAL A 37 3.16 9.94 14.55
CA VAL A 37 2.15 8.89 14.66
C VAL A 37 2.29 8.16 16.00
N ARG A 38 1.17 7.71 16.56
CA ARG A 38 1.17 6.87 17.75
C ARG A 38 2.22 5.75 17.63
N PRO A 39 2.99 5.47 18.68
CA PRO A 39 4.09 4.49 18.62
C PRO A 39 3.67 3.11 18.13
N ASP A 40 2.47 2.65 18.52
CA ASP A 40 1.90 1.36 18.12
C ASP A 40 1.53 1.26 16.63
N PHE A 41 1.46 2.40 15.92
CA PHE A 41 1.21 2.46 14.47
C PHE A 41 2.44 2.88 13.65
N ARG A 42 3.58 3.17 14.29
CA ARG A 42 4.77 3.63 13.56
C ARG A 42 5.24 2.59 12.56
N ASN A 43 5.41 1.35 12.99
CA ASN A 43 5.86 0.26 12.11
C ASN A 43 4.86 -0.01 10.98
N TYR A 44 3.55 0.05 11.27
CA TYR A 44 2.49 -0.10 10.28
C TYR A 44 2.61 0.93 9.16
N TYR A 45 2.76 2.22 9.48
CA TYR A 45 2.88 3.27 8.47
C TYR A 45 4.26 3.27 7.80
N THR A 46 5.33 2.90 8.49
CA THR A 46 6.64 2.69 7.87
C THR A 46 6.55 1.65 6.76
N VAL A 47 6.01 0.48 7.06
CA VAL A 47 5.83 -0.57 6.05
C VAL A 47 4.94 -0.07 4.90
N ARG A 48 3.85 0.65 5.17
CA ARG A 48 2.98 1.20 4.12
C ARG A 48 3.70 2.17 3.18
N PHE A 49 4.46 3.11 3.73
CA PHE A 49 5.14 4.15 2.94
C PHE A 49 6.31 3.61 2.11
N PHE A 50 7.00 2.57 2.59
CA PHE A 50 8.21 2.09 1.93
C PHE A 50 8.04 0.77 1.15
N THR A 51 6.87 0.14 1.22
CA THR A 51 6.56 -1.04 0.39
C THR A 51 5.52 -0.78 -0.69
N GLY A 52 4.67 0.21 -0.49
CA GLY A 52 3.53 0.47 -1.36
C GLY A 52 2.47 -0.64 -1.36
N MET A 53 2.42 -1.50 -0.34
CA MET A 53 1.38 -2.53 -0.20
C MET A 53 -0.01 -1.92 -0.26
N ARG A 54 -0.95 -2.67 -0.85
CA ARG A 54 -2.37 -2.30 -0.78
C ARG A 54 -2.88 -2.43 0.66
N THR A 55 -3.89 -1.66 1.00
CA THR A 55 -4.45 -1.69 2.37
C THR A 55 -4.86 -3.09 2.80
N SER A 56 -5.57 -3.84 1.94
CA SER A 56 -5.98 -5.21 2.24
C SER A 56 -4.81 -6.20 2.36
N GLU A 57 -3.69 -5.93 1.71
CA GLU A 57 -2.48 -6.74 1.79
C GLU A 57 -1.78 -6.54 3.15
N ILE A 58 -1.63 -5.30 3.60
CA ILE A 58 -0.95 -5.02 4.87
C ILE A 58 -1.83 -5.37 6.07
N ASP A 59 -3.14 -5.12 6.00
CA ASP A 59 -4.08 -5.48 7.08
C ASP A 59 -4.21 -7.00 7.22
N GLY A 60 -4.01 -7.76 6.13
CA GLY A 60 -4.02 -9.22 6.11
C GLY A 60 -2.64 -9.87 6.20
N LEU A 61 -1.56 -9.10 6.39
CA LEU A 61 -0.20 -9.66 6.42
C LEU A 61 0.00 -10.57 7.63
N LYS A 62 0.44 -11.81 7.38
CA LYS A 62 0.75 -12.80 8.41
C LYS A 62 2.26 -13.02 8.51
N TRP A 63 2.74 -13.36 9.70
CA TRP A 63 4.16 -13.60 9.95
C TRP A 63 4.75 -14.72 9.09
N ARG A 64 3.98 -15.74 8.74
CA ARG A 64 4.41 -16.82 7.82
C ARG A 64 4.79 -16.35 6.42
N TYR A 65 4.43 -15.11 6.06
CA TYR A 65 4.74 -14.49 4.78
C TYR A 65 5.84 -13.42 4.88
N VAL A 66 6.50 -13.30 6.02
CA VAL A 66 7.64 -12.41 6.24
C VAL A 66 8.91 -13.26 6.30
N ASP A 67 9.71 -13.21 5.25
CA ASP A 67 10.98 -13.94 5.16
C ASP A 67 12.13 -12.97 5.50
N PHE A 68 12.58 -13.03 6.74
CA PHE A 68 13.69 -12.21 7.21
C PHE A 68 15.05 -12.63 6.61
N GLN A 69 15.24 -13.89 6.23
CA GLN A 69 16.50 -14.35 5.64
C GLN A 69 16.67 -13.83 4.22
N ARG A 70 15.61 -13.91 3.41
CA ARG A 70 15.58 -13.38 2.04
C ARG A 70 15.27 -11.90 1.98
N ARG A 71 14.91 -11.28 3.12
CA ARG A 71 14.41 -9.90 3.20
C ARG A 71 13.24 -9.66 2.25
N GLN A 72 12.25 -10.53 2.29
CA GLN A 72 11.09 -10.46 1.41
C GLN A 72 9.77 -10.58 2.18
N ILE A 73 8.76 -9.88 1.68
CA ILE A 73 7.36 -10.04 2.09
C ILE A 73 6.62 -10.73 0.96
N LEU A 74 6.03 -11.88 1.23
CA LEU A 74 5.31 -12.66 0.24
C LEU A 74 3.83 -12.26 0.26
N ILE A 75 3.34 -11.66 -0.82
CA ILE A 75 1.91 -11.33 -0.96
C ILE A 75 1.18 -12.57 -1.47
N ARG A 76 0.39 -13.19 -0.60
CA ARG A 76 -0.34 -14.43 -0.87
C ARG A 76 -1.82 -14.34 -0.52
N GLU A 77 -2.15 -13.52 0.47
CA GLU A 77 -3.51 -13.34 0.99
C GLU A 77 -3.79 -11.86 1.22
N THR A 78 -5.07 -11.52 1.26
CA THR A 78 -5.57 -10.18 1.57
C THR A 78 -6.71 -10.27 2.58
N TRP A 79 -6.90 -9.21 3.38
CA TRP A 79 -8.01 -9.09 4.30
C TRP A 79 -9.03 -8.10 3.75
N VAL A 80 -10.21 -8.61 3.39
CA VAL A 80 -11.28 -7.81 2.78
C VAL A 80 -12.61 -8.08 3.50
N ASN A 81 -13.24 -7.05 4.04
CA ASN A 81 -14.56 -7.14 4.68
C ASN A 81 -14.68 -8.28 5.71
N GLY A 82 -13.66 -8.44 6.56
CA GLY A 82 -13.67 -9.45 7.61
C GLY A 82 -13.37 -10.88 7.13
N ARG A 83 -12.87 -11.05 5.91
CA ARG A 83 -12.55 -12.37 5.33
C ARG A 83 -11.15 -12.38 4.72
N VAL A 84 -10.49 -13.52 4.82
CA VAL A 84 -9.25 -13.78 4.09
C VAL A 84 -9.61 -14.14 2.67
N GLU A 85 -9.06 -13.41 1.71
CA GLU A 85 -9.15 -13.74 0.29
C GLU A 85 -7.76 -14.11 -0.23
N THR A 86 -7.67 -15.21 -0.97
CA THR A 86 -6.44 -15.55 -1.70
C THR A 86 -6.32 -14.64 -2.92
N THR A 87 -5.09 -14.24 -3.25
CA THR A 87 -4.84 -13.44 -4.44
C THR A 87 -5.15 -14.25 -5.69
N LYS A 88 -6.23 -13.89 -6.39
CA LYS A 88 -6.82 -14.68 -7.49
C LYS A 88 -6.12 -14.51 -8.84
N THR A 89 -5.25 -13.51 -8.99
CA THR A 89 -4.57 -13.22 -10.26
C THR A 89 -3.07 -13.37 -10.11
N ASP A 90 -2.39 -13.84 -11.15
CA ASP A 90 -0.93 -14.01 -11.16
C ASP A 90 -0.18 -12.70 -10.83
N GLY A 91 -0.67 -11.55 -11.27
CA GLY A 91 -0.11 -10.24 -10.94
C GLY A 91 -0.31 -9.79 -9.48
N SER A 92 -1.16 -10.49 -8.70
CA SER A 92 -1.36 -10.20 -7.28
C SER A 92 -0.43 -11.00 -6.38
N ARG A 93 0.04 -12.16 -6.82
CA ARG A 93 1.09 -12.94 -6.14
C ARG A 93 2.44 -12.36 -6.50
N ARG A 94 3.15 -11.87 -5.50
CA ARG A 94 4.47 -11.29 -5.68
C ARG A 94 5.28 -11.34 -4.41
N GLU A 95 6.55 -11.10 -4.53
CA GLU A 95 7.49 -10.84 -3.45
C GLU A 95 7.82 -9.34 -3.44
N ILE A 96 7.82 -8.75 -2.25
CA ILE A 96 8.24 -7.37 -2.02
C ILE A 96 9.56 -7.41 -1.29
N ASP A 97 10.60 -6.83 -1.88
CA ASP A 97 11.90 -6.73 -1.26
C ASP A 97 11.87 -5.71 -0.11
N MET A 98 12.45 -6.06 1.02
CA MET A 98 12.51 -5.18 2.19
C MET A 98 13.75 -4.27 2.09
N GLN A 99 13.52 -2.98 1.95
CA GLN A 99 14.54 -1.97 2.27
C GLN A 99 14.87 -2.04 3.76
N GLU A 100 16.06 -1.57 4.15
CA GLU A 100 16.52 -1.62 5.54
C GLU A 100 15.51 -1.04 6.54
N ILE A 101 14.88 0.08 6.22
CA ILE A 101 13.86 0.71 7.08
C ILE A 101 12.62 -0.20 7.30
N VAL A 102 12.22 -0.97 6.28
CA VAL A 102 11.11 -1.93 6.37
C VAL A 102 11.52 -3.13 7.20
N TYR A 103 12.72 -3.64 6.98
CA TYR A 103 13.29 -4.77 7.71
C TYR A 103 13.33 -4.48 9.21
N GLN A 104 13.88 -3.34 9.61
CA GLN A 104 13.94 -2.90 11.01
C GLN A 104 12.54 -2.72 11.62
N ALA A 105 11.63 -2.08 10.88
CA ALA A 105 10.25 -1.91 11.35
C ALA A 105 9.55 -3.26 11.59
N LEU A 106 9.77 -4.26 10.73
CA LEU A 106 9.21 -5.59 10.91
C LEU A 106 9.89 -6.37 12.03
N GLN A 107 11.20 -6.22 12.23
CA GLN A 107 11.89 -6.80 13.39
C GLN A 107 11.36 -6.24 14.71
N ASP A 108 11.15 -4.92 14.78
CA ASP A 108 10.58 -4.30 15.97
C ASP A 108 9.11 -4.72 16.17
N GLN A 109 8.36 -4.84 15.10
CA GLN A 109 6.99 -5.35 15.16
C GLN A 109 6.93 -6.81 15.62
N PHE A 110 7.92 -7.63 15.22
CA PHE A 110 8.00 -9.03 15.65
C PHE A 110 8.14 -9.19 17.16
N LYS A 111 8.84 -8.28 17.82
CA LYS A 111 8.96 -8.27 19.29
C LYS A 111 7.59 -8.07 19.97
N VAL A 112 6.66 -7.40 19.28
CA VAL A 112 5.32 -7.05 19.82
C VAL A 112 4.28 -8.12 19.46
N THR A 113 4.23 -8.54 18.19
CA THR A 113 3.17 -9.43 17.67
C THR A 113 3.68 -10.74 17.10
N GLY A 114 4.96 -11.09 17.27
CA GLY A 114 5.55 -12.30 16.68
C GLY A 114 4.94 -13.63 17.17
N ARG A 115 4.20 -13.60 18.28
CA ARG A 115 3.42 -14.76 18.78
C ARG A 115 2.00 -14.83 18.20
N MET A 116 1.57 -13.81 17.47
CA MET A 116 0.26 -13.72 16.83
C MET A 116 0.36 -14.23 15.38
N GLU A 117 -0.79 -14.46 14.75
CA GLU A 117 -0.82 -14.85 13.34
C GLU A 117 -0.52 -13.65 12.42
N TYR A 118 -1.11 -12.48 12.73
CA TYR A 118 -1.03 -11.27 11.92
C TYR A 118 0.09 -10.35 12.41
N VAL A 119 0.79 -9.73 11.44
CA VAL A 119 1.86 -8.76 11.71
C VAL A 119 1.30 -7.52 12.40
N PHE A 120 0.24 -6.97 11.86
CA PHE A 120 -0.46 -5.81 12.41
C PHE A 120 -1.87 -6.21 12.87
N CYS A 121 -2.07 -6.28 14.16
CA CYS A 121 -3.30 -6.79 14.75
C CYS A 121 -3.69 -6.04 16.02
N THR A 122 -4.90 -6.28 16.47
CA THR A 122 -5.39 -5.84 17.78
C THR A 122 -4.72 -6.63 18.91
N ARG A 123 -4.93 -6.22 20.15
CA ARG A 123 -4.47 -7.00 21.32
C ARG A 123 -5.04 -8.41 21.39
N ALA A 124 -6.18 -8.64 20.76
CA ALA A 124 -6.80 -9.97 20.66
C ALA A 124 -6.25 -10.80 19.50
N GLY A 125 -5.26 -10.30 18.73
CA GLY A 125 -4.66 -10.99 17.60
C GLY A 125 -5.48 -10.95 16.31
N THR A 126 -6.58 -10.21 16.27
CA THR A 126 -7.41 -10.04 15.07
C THR A 126 -6.82 -8.95 14.15
N PRO A 127 -6.99 -9.06 12.82
CA PRO A 127 -6.56 -8.02 11.88
C PRO A 127 -7.09 -6.63 12.24
N LEU A 128 -6.34 -5.60 11.87
CA LEU A 128 -6.79 -4.23 12.03
C LEU A 128 -7.98 -3.95 11.09
N GLU A 129 -8.99 -3.28 11.63
CA GLU A 129 -10.11 -2.82 10.81
C GLU A 129 -9.75 -1.46 10.19
N HIS A 130 -9.60 -1.44 8.87
CA HIS A 130 -9.13 -0.29 8.12
C HIS A 130 -9.88 1.01 8.40
N ASN A 131 -11.21 0.97 8.42
CA ASN A 131 -12.03 2.16 8.65
C ASN A 131 -11.80 2.75 10.04
N ASN A 132 -11.60 1.89 11.04
CA ASN A 132 -11.30 2.31 12.40
C ASN A 132 -9.92 2.98 12.49
N VAL A 133 -8.90 2.37 11.88
CA VAL A 133 -7.54 2.94 11.81
C VAL A 133 -7.57 4.28 11.10
N THR A 134 -8.27 4.36 9.97
CA THR A 134 -8.39 5.59 9.19
C THR A 134 -9.05 6.71 9.98
N LYS A 135 -10.19 6.43 10.64
CA LYS A 135 -10.96 7.45 11.36
C LYS A 135 -10.31 7.86 12.69
N ARG A 136 -9.68 6.91 13.40
CA ARG A 136 -9.18 7.14 14.77
C ARG A 136 -7.69 7.43 14.88
N VAL A 137 -6.91 7.11 13.85
CA VAL A 137 -5.45 7.31 13.84
C VAL A 137 -5.04 8.22 12.68
N TRP A 138 -5.35 7.85 11.45
CA TRP A 138 -4.84 8.53 10.27
C TRP A 138 -5.33 9.96 10.11
N TYR A 139 -6.62 10.18 10.03
CA TYR A 139 -7.16 11.54 9.85
C TYR A 139 -6.91 12.47 11.04
N PRO A 140 -7.03 12.05 12.31
CA PRO A 140 -6.63 12.87 13.43
C PRO A 140 -5.15 13.29 13.38
N LEU A 141 -4.26 12.37 13.00
CA LEU A 141 -2.84 12.67 12.84
C LEU A 141 -2.59 13.75 11.77
N LEU A 142 -3.16 13.60 10.57
CA LEU A 142 -2.98 14.60 9.52
C LEU A 142 -3.50 15.98 9.94
N ARG A 143 -4.66 16.04 10.64
CA ARG A 143 -5.18 17.32 11.17
C ARG A 143 -4.26 17.93 12.21
N HIS A 144 -3.74 17.11 13.14
CA HIS A 144 -2.79 17.56 14.16
C HIS A 144 -1.52 18.14 13.56
N LEU A 145 -1.04 17.58 12.47
CA LEU A 145 0.16 18.03 11.76
C LEU A 145 -0.10 19.19 10.79
N GLY A 146 -1.35 19.65 10.64
CA GLY A 146 -1.70 20.67 9.65
C GLY A 146 -1.54 20.22 8.20
N LEU A 147 -1.45 18.90 7.96
CA LEU A 147 -1.29 18.36 6.63
C LEU A 147 -2.63 18.26 5.88
N LYS A 148 -2.57 18.37 4.56
CA LYS A 148 -3.73 18.12 3.71
C LYS A 148 -4.30 16.72 4.00
N ILE A 149 -5.62 16.65 4.14
CA ILE A 149 -6.31 15.39 4.40
C ILE A 149 -6.28 14.53 3.14
N ARG A 150 -5.52 13.46 3.20
CA ARG A 150 -5.36 12.47 2.13
C ARG A 150 -5.82 11.10 2.60
N ARG A 151 -6.40 10.30 1.70
CA ARG A 151 -6.80 8.92 2.03
C ARG A 151 -5.56 8.05 2.30
N PRO A 152 -5.63 7.03 3.16
CA PRO A 152 -4.47 6.15 3.44
C PRO A 152 -3.87 5.50 2.19
N TYR A 153 -4.65 5.31 1.12
CA TYR A 153 -4.15 4.77 -0.15
C TYR A 153 -3.05 5.64 -0.79
N GLN A 154 -2.98 6.93 -0.45
CA GLN A 154 -1.91 7.81 -0.93
C GLN A 154 -0.52 7.39 -0.43
N THR A 155 -0.41 6.59 0.64
CA THR A 155 0.88 6.01 1.06
C THR A 155 1.49 5.14 -0.03
N ARG A 156 0.66 4.40 -0.78
CA ARG A 156 1.12 3.59 -1.91
C ARG A 156 1.57 4.45 -3.10
N HIS A 157 0.85 5.53 -3.38
CA HIS A 157 1.28 6.49 -4.40
C HIS A 157 2.59 7.16 -3.99
N THR A 158 2.76 7.47 -2.71
CA THR A 158 4.02 7.99 -2.15
C THR A 158 5.17 6.99 -2.33
N ALA A 159 4.97 5.73 -1.98
CA ALA A 159 6.00 4.70 -2.21
C ALA A 159 6.48 4.68 -3.66
N ALA A 160 5.54 4.68 -4.61
CA ALA A 160 5.87 4.68 -6.03
C ALA A 160 6.67 5.92 -6.46
N THR A 161 6.28 7.10 -5.99
CA THR A 161 6.99 8.35 -6.33
C THR A 161 8.37 8.43 -5.68
N LEU A 162 8.52 7.96 -4.44
CA LEU A 162 9.81 7.93 -3.75
C LEU A 162 10.78 6.95 -4.42
N MET A 163 10.32 5.75 -4.79
CA MET A 163 11.14 4.77 -5.52
C MET A 163 11.59 5.30 -6.88
N LEU A 164 10.69 5.95 -7.65
CA LEU A 164 11.06 6.59 -8.90
C LEU A 164 12.04 7.75 -8.72
N ALA A 165 11.82 8.58 -7.71
CA ALA A 165 12.70 9.72 -7.41
C ALA A 165 14.10 9.29 -6.95
N SER A 166 14.23 8.12 -6.31
CA SER A 166 15.52 7.52 -5.95
C SER A 166 16.25 6.86 -7.13
N GLY A 167 15.63 6.82 -8.31
CA GLY A 167 16.24 6.23 -9.51
C GLY A 167 16.13 4.71 -9.61
N GLU A 168 15.25 4.09 -8.84
CA GLU A 168 15.02 2.66 -8.91
C GLU A 168 14.48 2.22 -10.28
N ASN A 169 14.82 1.01 -10.69
CA ASN A 169 14.40 0.46 -11.98
C ASN A 169 12.86 0.39 -12.06
N PRO A 170 12.23 1.00 -13.09
CA PRO A 170 10.77 1.02 -13.22
C PRO A 170 10.11 -0.37 -13.29
N GLU A 171 10.78 -1.36 -13.87
CA GLU A 171 10.26 -2.73 -13.92
C GLU A 171 10.26 -3.37 -12.53
N TRP A 172 11.31 -3.12 -11.75
CA TRP A 172 11.37 -3.56 -10.36
C TRP A 172 10.27 -2.89 -9.54
N ILE A 173 10.06 -1.55 -9.68
CA ILE A 173 8.98 -0.83 -8.98
C ILE A 173 7.61 -1.40 -9.37
N ALA A 174 7.37 -1.66 -10.66
CA ALA A 174 6.12 -2.25 -11.12
C ALA A 174 5.86 -3.62 -10.46
N ARG A 175 6.88 -4.47 -10.36
CA ARG A 175 6.80 -5.76 -9.65
C ARG A 175 6.51 -5.56 -8.16
N GLN A 176 7.25 -4.69 -7.46
CA GLN A 176 7.03 -4.37 -6.05
C GLN A 176 5.57 -3.95 -5.79
N LEU A 177 5.05 -3.10 -6.63
CA LEU A 177 3.68 -2.61 -6.52
C LEU A 177 2.62 -3.63 -7.03
N GLY A 178 3.01 -4.64 -7.81
CA GLY A 178 2.06 -5.55 -8.47
C GLY A 178 1.27 -4.84 -9.56
N HIS A 179 1.94 -4.04 -10.38
CA HIS A 179 1.43 -3.51 -11.63
C HIS A 179 1.75 -4.49 -12.75
N SER A 180 0.81 -4.70 -13.67
CA SER A 180 0.99 -5.60 -14.81
C SER A 180 1.96 -5.03 -15.86
N THR A 181 2.12 -3.71 -15.91
CA THR A 181 2.99 -3.02 -16.86
C THR A 181 3.64 -1.78 -16.23
N THR A 182 4.81 -1.40 -16.75
CA THR A 182 5.48 -0.14 -16.39
C THR A 182 4.75 1.08 -16.96
N GLU A 183 3.95 0.91 -18.02
CA GLU A 183 3.13 1.99 -18.59
C GLU A 183 2.20 2.62 -17.55
N MET A 184 1.56 1.78 -16.72
CA MET A 184 0.72 2.26 -15.62
C MET A 184 1.53 3.11 -14.63
N LEU A 185 2.76 2.69 -14.33
CA LEU A 185 3.66 3.42 -13.44
C LEU A 185 3.96 4.82 -14.01
N PHE A 186 4.41 4.91 -15.24
CA PHE A 186 4.75 6.19 -15.87
C PHE A 186 3.52 7.09 -16.06
N ARG A 187 2.42 6.55 -16.53
CA ARG A 187 1.17 7.30 -16.74
C ARG A 187 0.67 7.96 -15.45
N VAL A 188 0.88 7.32 -14.30
CA VAL A 188 0.36 7.79 -13.02
C VAL A 188 1.36 8.69 -12.29
N TYR A 189 2.66 8.37 -12.36
CA TYR A 189 3.65 8.96 -11.45
C TYR A 189 4.71 9.84 -12.11
N SER A 190 4.89 9.82 -13.45
CA SER A 190 5.93 10.60 -14.12
C SER A 190 5.90 12.10 -13.80
N ARG A 191 4.71 12.67 -13.63
CA ARG A 191 4.54 14.09 -13.30
C ARG A 191 5.03 14.48 -11.89
N TYR A 192 5.26 13.50 -11.00
CA TYR A 192 5.70 13.73 -9.63
C TYR A 192 7.20 13.48 -9.45
N VAL A 193 7.86 12.95 -10.47
CA VAL A 193 9.29 12.67 -10.42
C VAL A 193 10.01 13.92 -10.93
N PRO A 194 10.83 14.58 -10.10
CA PRO A 194 11.68 15.66 -10.57
C PRO A 194 12.56 15.15 -11.72
N ASN A 195 12.76 15.98 -12.73
CA ASN A 195 13.57 15.66 -13.89
C ASN A 195 15.07 15.69 -13.51
N LEU A 196 15.48 14.82 -12.54
CA LEU A 196 16.82 14.80 -11.98
C LEU A 196 17.90 14.31 -12.96
N THR A 197 17.49 13.75 -14.09
CA THR A 197 18.41 13.15 -15.08
C THR A 197 18.55 13.97 -16.37
N ARG A 198 17.80 15.06 -16.50
CA ARG A 198 17.87 15.89 -17.70
C ARG A 198 19.01 16.90 -17.56
N LYS A 199 20.20 16.54 -18.09
CA LYS A 199 21.35 17.42 -18.29
C LYS A 199 21.41 18.01 -19.70
N ASP A 200 20.37 17.84 -20.51
CA ASP A 200 20.29 18.16 -21.93
C ASP A 200 19.71 19.57 -22.18
N GLY A 201 20.05 20.53 -21.36
CA GLY A 201 19.55 21.90 -21.45
C GLY A 201 20.54 22.99 -20.97
N CYS A 202 21.84 22.67 -20.92
CA CYS A 202 22.90 23.64 -20.71
C CYS A 202 23.67 23.86 -22.00
#